data_0359ad31dd58f977b9c533f67ff6a163
#
_entry.id   0359ad31dd58f977b9c533f67ff6a163
#
_cell.length_a   1.000
_cell.length_b   1.000
_cell.length_c   1.000
_cell.angle_alpha   90.00
_cell.angle_beta   90.00
_cell.angle_gamma   90.00
#
_symmetry.space_group_name_H-M   'P 1'
#
loop_
_entity.id
_entity.type
_entity.pdbx_description
1 polymer ?
#
loop_
_entity_poly.entity_id
_entity_poly.type
_entity_poly.pdbx_seq_one_letter_code
_entity_poly.pdbx_strand_id
1 'polypeptide(L)'
;MATTPAFASTPRTGSIIASATFDASLTAPTNVGIIITGVAAGTKIEEVVMQALGTTVAGVVNLFLFDATTYHLYDQFLVTAVTSSTTAKGWRVSRAYPNLVLPTASWSLRFTVTVAGLQSLIKGTATGGDL
;
A
#
# COMPACT_ATOMS: atom_id res chain seq x y z
N MET A 1 11.25 -26.57 -18.81
CA MET A 1 10.83 -25.17 -18.80
C MET A 1 9.31 -25.08 -18.71
N ALA A 2 8.82 -24.26 -17.82
CA ALA A 2 7.38 -24.08 -17.72
C ALA A 2 6.86 -23.31 -18.93
N THR A 3 5.84 -23.83 -19.60
CA THR A 3 5.17 -23.19 -20.72
C THR A 3 3.86 -22.55 -20.32
N THR A 4 3.44 -22.75 -19.07
CA THR A 4 2.23 -22.18 -18.50
C THR A 4 2.53 -20.86 -17.79
N PRO A 5 1.56 -19.94 -17.69
CA PRO A 5 1.74 -18.73 -16.91
C PRO A 5 2.16 -19.04 -15.48
N ALA A 6 3.05 -18.21 -14.94
CA ALA A 6 3.45 -18.33 -13.54
C ALA A 6 2.32 -17.81 -12.63
N PHE A 7 1.76 -18.69 -11.84
CA PHE A 7 0.80 -18.33 -10.81
C PHE A 7 1.50 -18.26 -9.46
N ALA A 8 0.94 -17.46 -8.54
CA ALA A 8 1.43 -17.41 -7.18
C ALA A 8 1.29 -18.79 -6.54
N SER A 9 2.39 -19.33 -6.04
CA SER A 9 2.40 -20.64 -5.38
C SER A 9 1.89 -20.55 -3.93
N THR A 10 2.08 -19.40 -3.29
CA THR A 10 1.70 -19.16 -1.89
C THR A 10 0.94 -17.84 -1.80
N PRO A 11 -0.37 -17.89 -1.50
CA PRO A 11 -1.13 -16.64 -1.30
C PRO A 11 -0.58 -15.84 -0.12
N ARG A 12 -0.56 -14.52 -0.28
CA ARG A 12 -0.09 -13.61 0.77
C ARG A 12 -1.02 -12.41 0.92
N THR A 13 -1.15 -11.99 2.17
CA THR A 13 -1.83 -10.74 2.52
C THR A 13 -0.95 -9.98 3.50
N GLY A 14 -0.72 -8.72 3.23
CA GLY A 14 -0.03 -7.81 4.15
C GLY A 14 -0.91 -6.62 4.44
N SER A 15 -0.83 -6.09 5.65
CA SER A 15 -1.54 -4.86 6.01
C SER A 15 -0.82 -4.09 7.09
N ILE A 16 -0.98 -2.78 7.07
CA ILE A 16 -0.40 -1.86 8.07
C ILE A 16 -1.28 -0.60 8.17
N ILE A 17 -1.31 -0.02 9.35
CA ILE A 17 -1.93 1.29 9.56
C ILE A 17 -0.88 2.37 9.29
N ALA A 18 -1.30 3.49 8.71
CA ALA A 18 -0.44 4.63 8.43
C ALA A 18 0.35 5.06 9.65
N SER A 19 1.56 5.56 9.42
CA SER A 19 2.40 6.11 10.49
C SER A 19 1.67 7.17 11.31
N ALA A 20 2.06 7.29 12.57
CA ALA A 20 1.59 8.34 13.46
C ALA A 20 2.09 9.74 13.07
N THR A 21 2.95 9.83 12.06
CA THR A 21 3.47 11.09 11.51
C THR A 21 3.22 11.13 10.00
N PHE A 22 2.64 12.23 9.51
CA PHE A 22 2.46 12.39 8.08
C PHE A 22 3.80 12.68 7.38
N ASP A 23 3.86 12.38 6.09
CA ASP A 23 5.05 12.61 5.28
C ASP A 23 4.63 12.91 3.84
N ALA A 24 4.88 14.13 3.40
CA ALA A 24 4.48 14.59 2.07
C ALA A 24 5.59 14.39 1.02
N SER A 25 6.76 13.85 1.39
CA SER A 25 7.86 13.63 0.45
C SER A 25 7.48 12.60 -0.61
N LEU A 26 7.75 12.93 -1.86
CA LEU A 26 7.52 12.03 -3.00
C LEU A 26 8.79 11.26 -3.39
N THR A 27 9.93 11.59 -2.82
CA THR A 27 11.22 11.03 -3.25
C THR A 27 12.00 10.35 -2.12
N ALA A 28 11.84 10.79 -0.88
CA ALA A 28 12.60 10.28 0.25
C ALA A 28 11.78 10.32 1.54
N PRO A 29 10.65 9.60 1.61
CA PRO A 29 9.83 9.57 2.82
C PRO A 29 10.56 8.86 3.95
N THR A 30 10.33 9.31 5.18
CA THR A 30 10.89 8.69 6.39
C THR A 30 9.84 8.06 7.28
N ASN A 31 8.58 8.49 7.17
CA ASN A 31 7.47 8.00 7.99
C ASN A 31 6.55 7.13 7.13
N VAL A 32 6.95 5.89 6.93
CA VAL A 32 6.25 4.96 6.03
C VAL A 32 5.60 3.81 6.79
N GLY A 33 4.50 3.30 6.25
CA GLY A 33 3.95 2.01 6.62
C GLY A 33 4.39 0.94 5.61
N ILE A 34 4.95 -0.15 6.09
CA ILE A 34 5.34 -1.28 5.23
C ILE A 34 4.14 -2.20 5.10
N ILE A 35 3.55 -2.28 3.91
CA ILE A 35 2.37 -3.11 3.67
C ILE A 35 2.78 -4.56 3.53
N ILE A 36 3.74 -4.84 2.66
CA ILE A 36 4.22 -6.18 2.37
C ILE A 36 5.66 -6.13 1.86
N THR A 37 6.44 -7.13 2.23
CA THR A 37 7.83 -7.29 1.77
C THR A 37 7.91 -8.48 0.83
N GLY A 38 8.68 -8.36 -0.23
CA GLY A 38 8.90 -9.43 -1.18
C GLY A 38 9.70 -10.59 -0.61
N VAL A 39 9.79 -11.67 -1.37
CA VAL A 39 10.63 -12.83 -1.08
C VAL A 39 11.60 -13.07 -2.23
N ALA A 40 12.60 -13.94 -2.01
CA ALA A 40 13.66 -14.18 -3.00
C ALA A 40 13.14 -14.60 -4.38
N ALA A 41 12.08 -15.40 -4.42
CA ALA A 41 11.47 -15.87 -5.67
C ALA A 41 10.54 -14.84 -6.33
N GLY A 42 10.29 -13.73 -5.66
CA GLY A 42 9.36 -12.70 -6.10
C GLY A 42 7.98 -12.82 -5.45
N THR A 43 7.33 -11.68 -5.31
CA THR A 43 5.96 -11.59 -4.79
C THR A 43 5.13 -10.76 -5.76
N LYS A 44 4.06 -11.34 -6.28
CA LYS A 44 3.12 -10.63 -7.14
C LYS A 44 2.03 -9.99 -6.31
N ILE A 45 1.79 -8.70 -6.53
CA ILE A 45 0.71 -7.96 -5.88
C ILE A 45 -0.46 -7.86 -6.86
N GLU A 46 -1.61 -8.38 -6.45
CA GLU A 46 -2.83 -8.37 -7.28
C GLU A 46 -3.68 -7.13 -7.02
N GLU A 47 -3.83 -6.76 -5.77
CA GLU A 47 -4.73 -5.68 -5.37
C GLU A 47 -4.19 -4.96 -4.13
N VAL A 48 -4.40 -3.65 -4.09
CA VAL A 48 -4.16 -2.83 -2.90
C VAL A 48 -5.44 -2.12 -2.51
N VAL A 49 -5.80 -2.21 -1.24
CA VAL A 49 -6.93 -1.52 -0.65
C VAL A 49 -6.42 -0.50 0.35
N MET A 50 -6.86 0.73 0.21
CA MET A 50 -6.64 1.79 1.20
C MET A 50 -7.98 2.11 1.84
N GLN A 51 -8.06 2.00 3.15
CA GLN A 51 -9.31 2.14 3.89
C GLN A 51 -9.11 3.00 5.12
N ALA A 52 -10.06 3.89 5.37
CA ALA A 52 -10.05 4.71 6.57
C ALA A 52 -10.65 3.94 7.75
N LEU A 53 -10.06 4.14 8.93
CA LEU A 53 -10.53 3.58 10.19
C LEU A 53 -11.44 4.56 10.95
N GLY A 54 -11.74 5.70 10.35
CA GLY A 54 -12.58 6.74 10.96
C GLY A 54 -12.86 7.85 9.95
N THR A 55 -13.26 9.00 10.45
CA THR A 55 -13.54 10.19 9.63
C THR A 55 -12.27 10.72 8.99
N THR A 56 -12.31 10.96 7.68
CA THR A 56 -11.17 11.47 6.93
C THR A 56 -11.30 12.97 6.64
N VAL A 57 -10.13 13.56 6.36
CA VAL A 57 -10.01 14.90 5.79
C VAL A 57 -9.44 14.76 4.37
N ALA A 58 -9.53 15.80 3.56
CA ALA A 58 -8.94 15.80 2.23
C ALA A 58 -7.42 15.67 2.30
N GLY A 59 -6.85 14.82 1.46
CA GLY A 59 -5.42 14.58 1.41
C GLY A 59 -5.06 13.56 0.34
N VAL A 60 -3.85 13.04 0.40
CA VAL A 60 -3.34 12.05 -0.55
C VAL A 60 -2.61 10.95 0.21
N VAL A 61 -2.78 9.71 -0.25
CA VAL A 61 -1.95 8.57 0.16
C VAL A 61 -0.98 8.29 -0.99
N ASN A 62 0.31 8.29 -0.68
CA ASN A 62 1.35 7.96 -1.65
C ASN A 62 1.77 6.50 -1.48
N LEU A 63 1.73 5.76 -2.56
CA LEU A 63 2.17 4.36 -2.60
C LEU A 63 3.55 4.27 -3.23
N PHE A 64 4.48 3.63 -2.53
CA PHE A 64 5.88 3.51 -2.96
C PHE A 64 6.31 2.06 -3.12
N LEU A 65 7.19 1.85 -4.10
CA LEU A 65 8.05 0.67 -4.14
C LEU A 65 9.41 1.06 -3.56
N PHE A 66 9.90 0.29 -2.61
CA PHE A 66 11.20 0.52 -1.99
C PHE A 66 12.12 -0.67 -2.26
N ASP A 67 13.29 -0.40 -2.83
CA ASP A 67 14.26 -1.42 -3.24
C ASP A 67 15.37 -1.66 -2.21
N ALA A 68 15.17 -1.25 -0.97
CA ALA A 68 16.10 -1.22 0.15
C ALA A 68 17.08 -0.03 0.11
N THR A 69 17.04 0.81 -0.92
CA THR A 69 17.90 1.99 -1.05
C THR A 69 17.11 3.22 -1.45
N THR A 70 16.24 3.10 -2.45
CA THR A 70 15.51 4.21 -3.05
C THR A 70 14.02 3.97 -3.02
N TYR A 71 13.25 5.02 -2.73
CA TYR A 71 11.80 5.01 -2.84
C TYR A 71 11.40 5.41 -4.24
N HIS A 72 10.49 4.63 -4.82
CA HIS A 72 9.91 4.91 -6.14
C HIS A 72 8.42 5.15 -5.96
N LEU A 73 7.97 6.37 -6.22
CA LEU A 73 6.54 6.67 -6.18
C LEU A 73 5.85 5.84 -7.27
N TYR A 74 4.91 4.99 -6.86
CA TYR A 74 4.24 4.08 -7.77
C TYR A 74 2.83 4.52 -8.12
N ASP A 75 2.06 4.96 -7.11
CA ASP A 75 0.68 5.41 -7.29
C ASP A 75 0.29 6.39 -6.19
N GLN A 76 -0.82 7.07 -6.39
CA GLN A 76 -1.39 8.00 -5.43
C GLN A 76 -2.89 7.79 -5.33
N PHE A 77 -3.41 7.86 -4.11
CA PHE A 77 -4.84 7.75 -3.82
C PHE A 77 -5.35 9.07 -3.29
N LEU A 78 -6.32 9.66 -3.97
CA LEU A 78 -6.97 10.86 -3.47
C LEU A 78 -7.90 10.48 -2.33
N VAL A 79 -7.72 11.11 -1.18
CA VAL A 79 -8.59 10.94 -0.02
C VAL A 79 -9.53 12.13 0.05
N THR A 80 -10.82 11.85 0.06
CA THR A 80 -11.85 12.86 0.26
C THR A 80 -12.28 12.89 1.73
N ALA A 81 -12.81 14.02 2.16
CA ALA A 81 -13.38 14.14 3.50
C ALA A 81 -14.68 13.34 3.58
N VAL A 82 -14.67 12.28 4.41
CA VAL A 82 -15.83 11.42 4.62
C VAL A 82 -16.05 11.25 6.12
N THR A 83 -17.22 11.53 6.60
CA THR A 83 -17.62 11.28 7.98
C THR A 83 -18.14 9.87 8.12
N SER A 84 -17.41 9.01 8.84
CA SER A 84 -17.85 7.64 9.10
C SER A 84 -18.63 7.56 10.40
N SER A 85 -19.55 6.59 10.48
CA SER A 85 -20.35 6.33 11.67
C SER A 85 -20.79 4.87 11.69
N THR A 86 -21.59 4.48 12.66
CA THR A 86 -22.19 3.12 12.68
C THR A 86 -23.17 2.87 11.55
N THR A 87 -23.63 3.91 10.86
CA THR A 87 -24.59 3.82 9.75
C THR A 87 -24.04 4.31 8.41
N ALA A 88 -22.84 4.88 8.40
CA ALA A 88 -22.18 5.39 7.19
C ALA A 88 -20.74 4.89 7.16
N LYS A 89 -20.39 4.18 6.09
CA LYS A 89 -19.03 3.66 5.93
C LYS A 89 -18.04 4.78 5.62
N GLY A 90 -16.78 4.57 6.03
CA GLY A 90 -15.70 5.49 5.78
C GLY A 90 -15.16 5.42 4.34
N TRP A 91 -14.13 6.20 4.09
CA TRP A 91 -13.44 6.22 2.81
C TRP A 91 -12.73 4.89 2.55
N ARG A 92 -12.86 4.40 1.33
CA ARG A 92 -12.20 3.18 0.87
C ARG A 92 -11.97 3.24 -0.63
N VAL A 93 -10.76 2.87 -1.05
CA VAL A 93 -10.40 2.71 -2.47
C VAL A 93 -9.66 1.40 -2.63
N SER A 94 -10.01 0.63 -3.66
CA SER A 94 -9.26 -0.56 -4.04
C SER A 94 -8.79 -0.41 -5.48
N ARG A 95 -7.57 -0.88 -5.76
CA ARG A 95 -7.00 -0.89 -7.11
C ARG A 95 -6.33 -2.22 -7.39
N ALA A 96 -6.58 -2.74 -8.59
CA ALA A 96 -5.89 -3.92 -9.09
C ALA A 96 -4.62 -3.49 -9.83
N TYR A 97 -3.55 -4.27 -9.65
CA TYR A 97 -2.27 -4.02 -10.30
C TYR A 97 -1.84 -5.29 -11.06
N PRO A 98 -2.18 -5.40 -12.35
CA PRO A 98 -1.96 -6.65 -13.08
C PRO A 98 -0.49 -7.02 -13.28
N ASN A 99 0.42 -6.06 -13.15
CA ASN A 99 1.84 -6.27 -13.43
C ASN A 99 2.77 -5.87 -12.29
N LEU A 100 2.25 -5.73 -11.07
CA LEU A 100 3.07 -5.33 -9.94
C LEU A 100 3.74 -6.53 -9.29
N VAL A 101 5.07 -6.55 -9.32
CA VAL A 101 5.88 -7.62 -8.73
C VAL A 101 6.97 -6.99 -7.85
N LEU A 102 7.14 -7.55 -6.65
CA LEU A 102 8.30 -7.30 -5.79
C LEU A 102 9.31 -8.41 -6.12
N PRO A 103 10.39 -8.12 -6.88
CA PRO A 103 11.17 -9.19 -7.49
C PRO A 103 12.07 -9.97 -6.52
N THR A 104 12.42 -9.39 -5.39
CA THR A 104 13.26 -10.03 -4.38
C THR A 104 12.85 -9.65 -2.96
N ALA A 105 13.50 -10.23 -1.96
CA ALA A 105 13.27 -9.89 -0.55
C ALA A 105 13.71 -8.47 -0.19
N SER A 106 14.48 -7.80 -1.04
CA SER A 106 14.89 -6.41 -0.83
C SER A 106 13.81 -5.41 -1.15
N TRP A 107 12.80 -5.81 -1.91
CA TRP A 107 11.70 -4.94 -2.33
C TRP A 107 10.54 -5.03 -1.35
N SER A 108 9.90 -3.89 -1.12
CA SER A 108 8.69 -3.82 -0.30
C SER A 108 7.74 -2.78 -0.86
N LEU A 109 6.47 -2.96 -0.56
CA LEU A 109 5.40 -2.02 -0.88
C LEU A 109 5.10 -1.22 0.37
N ARG A 110 5.20 0.11 0.27
CA ARG A 110 5.06 1.03 1.40
C ARG A 110 4.15 2.18 1.04
N PHE A 111 3.60 2.85 2.04
CA PHE A 111 2.78 4.03 1.80
C PHE A 111 2.97 5.09 2.87
N THR A 112 2.62 6.33 2.51
CA THR A 112 2.58 7.46 3.43
C THR A 112 1.27 8.19 3.29
N VAL A 113 0.88 8.91 4.33
CA VAL A 113 -0.21 9.89 4.28
C VAL A 113 0.41 11.29 4.30
N THR A 114 -0.17 12.22 3.57
CA THR A 114 0.45 13.52 3.29
C THR A 114 0.00 14.64 4.22
N VAL A 115 -1.04 14.42 5.02
CA VAL A 115 -1.60 15.43 5.91
C VAL A 115 -1.83 14.87 7.30
N ALA A 116 -1.79 15.75 8.31
CA ALA A 116 -1.90 15.36 9.70
C ALA A 116 -3.22 14.66 10.04
N GLY A 117 -4.32 15.05 9.42
CA GLY A 117 -5.63 14.44 9.66
C GLY A 117 -5.78 12.99 9.22
N LEU A 118 -4.80 12.44 8.50
CA LEU A 118 -4.80 11.04 8.04
C LEU A 118 -3.81 10.15 8.81
N GLN A 119 -3.07 10.72 9.75
CA GLN A 119 -2.13 9.97 10.58
C GLN A 119 -2.84 8.88 11.38
N SER A 120 -2.27 7.67 11.42
CA SER A 120 -2.82 6.51 12.12
C SER A 120 -4.26 6.17 11.74
N LEU A 121 -4.75 6.65 10.61
CA LEU A 121 -6.15 6.55 10.21
C LEU A 121 -6.38 5.66 8.99
N ILE A 122 -5.41 5.60 8.08
CA ILE A 122 -5.53 4.82 6.85
C ILE A 122 -4.86 3.47 7.02
N LYS A 123 -5.59 2.40 6.70
CA LYS A 123 -5.04 1.04 6.65
C LYS A 123 -4.82 0.65 5.21
N GLY A 124 -3.57 0.30 4.88
CA GLY A 124 -3.21 -0.25 3.58
C GLY A 124 -3.16 -1.78 3.65
N THR A 125 -3.77 -2.44 2.70
CA THR A 125 -3.78 -3.91 2.59
C THR A 125 -3.42 -4.29 1.17
N ALA A 126 -2.46 -5.20 1.01
CA ALA A 126 -2.10 -5.77 -0.28
C ALA A 126 -2.36 -7.27 -0.26
N THR A 127 -2.93 -7.76 -1.35
CA THR A 127 -3.16 -9.19 -1.56
C THR A 127 -2.45 -9.65 -2.82
N GLY A 128 -1.98 -10.87 -2.82
CA GLY A 128 -1.26 -11.45 -3.93
C GLY A 128 -0.67 -12.79 -3.53
N GLY A 129 0.54 -13.07 -3.98
CA GLY A 129 1.19 -14.32 -3.62
C GLY A 129 2.64 -14.37 -4.05
N ASP A 130 3.37 -15.29 -3.44
CA ASP A 130 4.76 -15.56 -3.80
C ASP A 130 4.83 -16.44 -5.05
N LEU A 131 5.76 -16.11 -5.90
CA LEU A 131 5.98 -16.83 -7.17
C LEU A 131 6.81 -18.10 -7.00
#